data_21c5b410f7b777a89f2f7786a52aceb1
#
_entry.id   21c5b410f7b777a89f2f7786a52aceb1
#
_cell.length_a   1.000
_cell.length_b   1.000
_cell.length_c   1.000
_cell.angle_alpha   90.00
_cell.angle_beta   90.00
_cell.angle_gamma   90.00
#
_symmetry.space_group_name_H-M   'P 1'
#
loop_
_entity.id
_entity.type
_entity.pdbx_description
1 polymer ?
#
loop_
_entity_poly.entity_id
_entity_poly.type
_entity_poly.pdbx_seq_one_letter_code
_entity_poly.pdbx_strand_id
1 'polypeptide(L)' 'MANRYNREYEQYYIYALEQFLIKTYGYSEHDARVKVMQDFDKVNEDYEIK' A
#
# COMPACT_ATOMS: atom_id res chain seq x y z
N MET A 1 3.32 20.14 -9.76
CA MET A 1 3.97 20.54 -8.73
C MET A 1 3.73 19.82 -7.53
N ALA A 2 2.60 19.89 -7.01
CA ALA A 2 2.27 19.16 -5.83
C ALA A 2 2.53 17.71 -5.99
N ASN A 3 2.54 17.27 -7.18
CA ASN A 3 2.74 15.87 -7.43
C ASN A 3 4.05 15.33 -6.96
N ARG A 4 5.07 16.14 -6.92
CA ARG A 4 6.32 15.68 -6.50
C ARG A 4 6.32 15.31 -5.10
N TYR A 5 5.72 16.10 -4.25
CA TYR A 5 5.66 15.78 -2.89
C TYR A 5 4.87 14.57 -2.66
N ASN A 6 3.74 14.49 -3.36
CA ASN A 6 2.87 13.36 -3.16
C ASN A 6 3.54 12.09 -3.54
N ARG A 7 4.46 12.16 -4.50
CA ARG A 7 5.14 10.98 -4.92
C ARG A 7 5.98 10.39 -3.81
N GLU A 8 6.66 11.22 -3.05
CA GLU A 8 7.44 10.71 -1.96
C GLU A 8 6.55 10.14 -0.89
N TYR A 9 5.48 10.86 -0.55
CA TYR A 9 4.57 10.34 0.41
C TYR A 9 3.96 9.05 -0.06
N GLU A 10 3.65 8.97 -1.33
CA GLU A 10 3.05 7.79 -1.86
C GLU A 10 3.94 6.58 -1.71
N GLN A 11 5.23 6.75 -1.86
CA GLN A 11 6.12 5.62 -1.72
C GLN A 11 6.13 5.08 -0.31
N TYR A 12 6.20 5.97 0.68
CA TYR A 12 6.14 5.52 2.05
C TYR A 12 4.81 4.90 2.37
N TYR A 13 3.75 5.50 1.87
CA TYR A 13 2.42 5.01 2.15
C TYR A 13 2.21 3.65 1.49
N ILE A 14 2.66 3.50 0.27
CA ILE A 14 2.55 2.24 -0.43
C ILE A 14 3.33 1.16 0.31
N TYR A 15 4.50 1.50 0.80
CA TYR A 15 5.29 0.55 1.54
C TYR A 15 4.53 0.11 2.79
N ALA A 16 3.90 1.06 3.47
CA ALA A 16 3.11 0.73 4.65
C ALA A 16 1.97 -0.21 4.31
N LEU A 17 1.30 0.01 3.19
CA LEU A 17 0.23 -0.86 2.77
C LEU A 17 0.75 -2.25 2.44
N GLU A 18 1.90 -2.33 1.82
CA GLU A 18 2.49 -3.61 1.50
C GLU A 18 2.80 -4.38 2.78
N GLN A 19 3.40 -3.70 3.74
CA GLN A 19 3.74 -4.35 5.00
C GLN A 19 2.47 -4.79 5.74
N PHE A 20 1.44 -3.99 5.64
CA PHE A 20 0.16 -4.34 6.24
C PHE A 20 -0.36 -5.66 5.65
N LEU A 21 -0.31 -5.79 4.35
CA LEU A 21 -0.79 -7.00 3.71
C LEU A 21 0.07 -8.21 4.09
N ILE A 22 1.36 -8.01 4.15
CA ILE A 22 2.26 -9.09 4.51
C ILE A 22 2.00 -9.56 5.92
N LYS A 23 1.88 -8.63 6.85
CA LYS A 23 1.73 -8.99 8.25
C LYS A 23 0.34 -9.46 8.59
N THR A 24 -0.66 -8.90 7.94
CA THR A 24 -2.04 -9.22 8.27
C THR A 24 -2.52 -10.46 7.55
N TYR A 25 -2.19 -10.59 6.29
CA TYR A 25 -2.71 -11.68 5.47
C TYR A 25 -1.66 -12.69 5.02
N GLY A 26 -0.41 -12.42 5.27
CA GLY A 26 0.62 -13.38 4.90
C GLY A 26 1.01 -13.32 3.43
N TYR A 27 0.77 -12.21 2.78
CA TYR A 27 1.17 -12.06 1.39
C TYR A 27 2.69 -12.06 1.28
N SER A 28 3.21 -12.49 0.15
CA SER A 28 4.61 -12.33 -0.13
C SER A 28 4.84 -10.86 -0.53
N GLU A 29 6.09 -10.46 -0.54
CA GLU A 29 6.39 -9.08 -0.91
C GLU A 29 5.89 -8.78 -2.30
N HIS A 30 6.12 -9.69 -3.22
CA HIS A 30 5.69 -9.49 -4.59
C HIS A 30 4.18 -9.39 -4.68
N ASP A 31 3.48 -10.29 -4.01
CA ASP A 31 2.03 -10.29 -4.06
C ASP A 31 1.44 -9.06 -3.41
N ALA A 32 2.04 -8.63 -2.32
CA ALA A 32 1.58 -7.43 -1.63
C ALA A 32 1.70 -6.23 -2.54
N ARG A 33 2.82 -6.14 -3.25
CA ARG A 33 3.05 -5.02 -4.16
C ARG A 33 2.02 -5.03 -5.29
N VAL A 34 1.80 -6.19 -5.89
CA VAL A 34 0.84 -6.31 -6.98
C VAL A 34 -0.56 -5.94 -6.48
N LYS A 35 -0.91 -6.41 -5.30
CA LYS A 35 -2.22 -6.15 -4.76
C LYS A 35 -2.43 -4.66 -4.52
N VAL A 36 -1.44 -4.00 -3.96
CA VAL A 36 -1.54 -2.57 -3.71
C VAL A 36 -1.73 -1.82 -5.03
N MET A 37 -0.99 -2.23 -6.05
CA MET A 37 -1.07 -1.55 -7.33
C MET A 37 -2.39 -1.80 -8.03
N GLN A 38 -2.94 -2.99 -7.88
CA GLN A 38 -4.18 -3.32 -8.56
C GLN A 38 -5.41 -2.83 -7.84
N ASP A 39 -5.39 -2.88 -6.52
CA ASP A 39 -6.55 -2.55 -5.72
C ASP A 39 -6.22 -1.55 -4.64
N PHE A 40 -5.57 -0.48 -5.03
CA PHE A 40 -5.11 0.50 -4.06
C PHE A 40 -6.23 0.96 -3.15
N ASP A 41 -7.37 1.32 -3.71
CA ASP A 41 -8.46 1.88 -2.93
C ASP A 41 -8.95 0.87 -1.88
N LYS A 42 -9.05 -0.37 -2.28
CA LYS A 42 -9.52 -1.39 -1.36
C LYS A 42 -8.52 -1.65 -0.26
N VAL A 43 -7.26 -1.72 -0.61
CA VAL A 43 -6.21 -1.97 0.37
C VAL A 43 -6.13 -0.80 1.33
N ASN A 44 -6.22 0.41 0.81
CA ASN A 44 -6.16 1.60 1.62
C ASN A 44 -7.33 1.64 2.60
N GLU A 45 -8.51 1.30 2.14
CA GLU A 45 -9.68 1.28 2.96
C GLU A 45 -9.52 0.27 4.10
N ASP A 46 -9.04 -0.90 3.77
CA ASP A 46 -8.83 -1.94 4.75
C ASP A 46 -7.78 -1.53 5.78
N TYR A 47 -6.75 -0.89 5.30
CA TYR A 47 -5.68 -0.43 6.18
C TYR A 47 -6.19 0.60 7.17
N GLU A 48 -7.01 1.53 6.71
CA GLU A 48 -7.52 2.58 7.57
C GLU A 48 -8.50 2.06 8.61
N ILE A 49 -9.25 1.05 8.26
CA ILE A 49 -10.21 0.49 9.18
C ILE A 49 -9.50 -0.29 10.27
N LYS A 50 -8.50 -1.03 9.90
CA LYS A 50 -7.79 -1.84 10.86
C LYS A 50 -6.72 -1.08 11.58
#